data_caa322c49bfa32c5e6d0cd03868dbe38
#
_entry.id   caa322c49bfa32c5e6d0cd03868dbe38
#
_cell.length_a   1.000
_cell.length_b   1.000
_cell.length_c   1.000
_cell.angle_alpha   90.00
_cell.angle_beta   90.00
_cell.angle_gamma   90.00
#
_symmetry.space_group_name_H-M   'P 1'
#
loop_
_entity.id
_entity.type
_entity.pdbx_description
1 polymer ?
#
loop_
_entity_poly.entity_id
_entity_poly.type
_entity_poly.pdbx_seq_one_letter_code
_entity_poly.pdbx_strand_id
1 'polypeptide(L)'
;QRMQGVKNEKGVWITPAFPKLIYVLEEDNIREGSKYWELTKLAAECTAKRMVPDYISEKKMKELKVDANGNGQCFPCMGCRSFLTPYIDPETGKPKYYGRFNQGVVTLNLVDVACSSEGDMEKFWKILDERLELCHRALRCRHERLLGTISDVAPILWQNGALARLKKGETIDKLLFGGYSTISLGYAGLCECTRYMTGVSHTEPETGTPFALRVMQRLNDACAEWKEKENMDFSLYGTPLESTTYKFAKCLQKRFGIIEGVTDKNYITNSYHVHVTENINAFDLSLIHI
;
A
#
# COMPACT_ATOMS: atom_id res chain seq x y z
N GLN A 1 14.53 14.60 -19.07
CA GLN A 1 15.59 13.60 -19.41
C GLN A 1 15.59 12.42 -18.46
N ARG A 2 15.61 12.64 -17.14
CA ARG A 2 15.65 11.54 -16.15
C ARG A 2 14.45 10.60 -16.27
N MET A 3 13.23 11.12 -16.39
CA MET A 3 12.02 10.31 -16.52
C MET A 3 11.97 9.56 -17.85
N GLN A 4 12.50 10.13 -18.93
CA GLN A 4 12.60 9.45 -20.22
C GLN A 4 13.67 8.37 -20.25
N GLY A 5 14.64 8.42 -19.33
CA GLY A 5 15.73 7.48 -19.24
C GLY A 5 16.88 7.76 -20.21
N VAL A 6 17.77 6.80 -20.30
CA VAL A 6 18.91 6.79 -21.22
C VAL A 6 18.94 5.48 -21.97
N LYS A 7 19.47 5.50 -23.19
CA LYS A 7 19.74 4.26 -23.95
C LYS A 7 21.02 3.61 -23.44
N ASN A 8 20.95 2.30 -23.19
CA ASN A 8 22.16 1.51 -22.95
C ASN A 8 22.90 1.20 -24.26
N GLU A 9 24.04 0.50 -24.19
CA GLU A 9 24.83 0.09 -25.31
C GLU A 9 24.09 -0.74 -26.37
N LYS A 10 23.04 -1.44 -25.96
CA LYS A 10 22.15 -2.23 -26.84
C LYS A 10 20.98 -1.42 -27.43
N GLY A 11 20.97 -0.10 -27.24
CA GLY A 11 19.90 0.78 -27.71
C GLY A 11 18.59 0.68 -26.93
N VAL A 12 18.54 -0.08 -25.83
CA VAL A 12 17.37 -0.23 -24.98
C VAL A 12 17.28 0.94 -23.99
N TRP A 13 16.10 1.52 -23.85
CA TRP A 13 15.85 2.57 -22.89
C TRP A 13 15.83 2.01 -21.47
N ILE A 14 16.62 2.62 -20.58
CA ILE A 14 16.65 2.34 -19.15
C ILE A 14 16.14 3.57 -18.41
N THR A 15 15.06 3.41 -17.66
CA THR A 15 14.51 4.45 -16.79
C THR A 15 14.84 4.08 -15.35
N PRO A 16 15.46 4.97 -14.55
CA PRO A 16 15.73 4.70 -13.15
C PRO A 16 14.45 4.45 -12.37
N ALA A 17 14.38 3.32 -11.66
CA ALA A 17 13.26 3.00 -10.80
C ALA A 17 13.24 3.86 -9.53
N PHE A 18 14.42 4.23 -9.03
CA PHE A 18 14.58 5.03 -7.81
C PHE A 18 15.57 6.19 -8.01
N PRO A 19 15.44 7.28 -7.23
CA PRO A 19 14.31 7.59 -6.35
C PRO A 19 13.01 7.73 -7.14
N LYS A 20 11.89 7.29 -6.53
CA LYS A 20 10.56 7.47 -7.11
C LYS A 20 10.30 8.95 -7.38
N LEU A 21 9.79 9.22 -8.56
CA LEU A 21 9.32 10.55 -8.93
C LEU A 21 7.81 10.58 -8.77
N ILE A 22 7.35 11.51 -7.96
CA ILE A 22 5.93 11.72 -7.68
C ILE A 22 5.55 13.09 -8.20
N TYR A 23 4.46 13.15 -8.96
CA TYR A 23 3.88 14.38 -9.46
C TYR A 23 2.58 14.67 -8.74
N VAL A 24 2.54 15.75 -7.97
CA VAL A 24 1.34 16.16 -7.25
C VAL A 24 0.45 16.97 -8.19
N LEU A 25 -0.81 16.52 -8.31
CA LEU A 25 -1.85 17.20 -9.08
C LEU A 25 -2.52 18.24 -8.18
N GLU A 26 -2.32 19.50 -8.52
CA GLU A 26 -2.79 20.68 -7.79
C GLU A 26 -3.60 21.60 -8.71
N GLU A 27 -4.36 22.53 -8.16
CA GLU A 27 -5.23 23.42 -8.94
C GLU A 27 -4.47 24.28 -9.98
N ASP A 28 -3.20 24.59 -9.74
CA ASP A 28 -2.37 25.38 -10.63
C ASP A 28 -1.63 24.57 -11.71
N ASN A 29 -1.88 23.26 -11.78
CA ASN A 29 -1.27 22.42 -12.81
C ASN A 29 -2.23 21.46 -13.53
N ILE A 30 -3.48 21.28 -13.07
CA ILE A 30 -4.43 20.31 -13.64
C ILE A 30 -5.34 20.87 -14.74
N ARG A 31 -5.34 22.17 -14.97
CA ARG A 31 -6.22 22.83 -15.97
C ARG A 31 -5.41 23.44 -17.08
N GLU A 32 -5.92 23.34 -18.31
CA GLU A 32 -5.36 24.05 -19.45
C GLU A 32 -5.25 25.56 -19.17
N GLY A 33 -4.09 26.12 -19.48
CA GLY A 33 -3.80 27.53 -19.19
C GLY A 33 -3.38 27.84 -17.75
N SER A 34 -3.39 26.86 -16.84
CA SER A 34 -2.84 27.05 -15.49
C SER A 34 -1.31 27.17 -15.52
N LYS A 35 -0.74 27.74 -14.46
CA LYS A 35 0.67 28.12 -14.37
C LYS A 35 1.65 27.00 -14.75
N TYR A 36 1.35 25.77 -14.37
CA TYR A 36 2.23 24.61 -14.58
C TYR A 36 1.62 23.54 -15.51
N TRP A 37 0.61 23.90 -16.31
CA TRP A 37 -0.04 22.98 -17.24
C TRP A 37 0.93 22.30 -18.21
N GLU A 38 1.92 23.01 -18.73
CA GLU A 38 2.93 22.46 -19.65
C GLU A 38 3.77 21.36 -18.97
N LEU A 39 4.01 21.47 -17.66
CA LEU A 39 4.70 20.43 -16.91
C LEU A 39 3.83 19.17 -16.76
N THR A 40 2.52 19.33 -16.59
CA THR A 40 1.57 18.22 -16.54
C THR A 40 1.49 17.48 -17.88
N LYS A 41 1.45 18.20 -19.00
CA LYS A 41 1.54 17.59 -20.34
C LYS A 41 2.83 16.77 -20.51
N LEU A 42 3.96 17.36 -20.14
CA LEU A 42 5.24 16.66 -20.19
C LEU A 42 5.26 15.42 -19.28
N ALA A 43 4.68 15.50 -18.09
CA ALA A 43 4.55 14.35 -17.19
C ALA A 43 3.68 13.24 -17.81
N ALA A 44 2.55 13.60 -18.42
CA ALA A 44 1.67 12.65 -19.12
C ALA A 44 2.36 11.98 -20.31
N GLU A 45 3.13 12.73 -21.12
CA GLU A 45 3.94 12.15 -22.20
C GLU A 45 5.00 11.15 -21.68
N CYS A 46 5.64 11.48 -20.54
CA CYS A 46 6.59 10.57 -19.91
C CYS A 46 5.90 9.30 -19.41
N THR A 47 4.72 9.44 -18.82
CA THR A 47 3.92 8.30 -18.35
C THR A 47 3.53 7.39 -19.49
N ALA A 48 3.06 7.92 -20.60
CA ALA A 48 2.71 7.15 -21.78
C ALA A 48 3.89 6.34 -22.35
N LYS A 49 5.12 6.84 -22.18
CA LYS A 49 6.34 6.19 -22.69
C LYS A 49 7.03 5.28 -21.67
N ARG A 50 6.90 5.56 -20.37
CA ARG A 50 7.75 4.99 -19.31
C ARG A 50 7.03 4.61 -18.02
N MET A 51 5.72 4.85 -17.92
CA MET A 51 4.90 4.63 -16.71
C MET A 51 5.45 5.36 -15.47
N VAL A 52 6.08 6.51 -15.67
CA VAL A 52 6.57 7.43 -14.62
C VAL A 52 6.32 8.86 -15.05
N PRO A 53 6.06 9.80 -14.12
CA PRO A 53 6.01 9.70 -12.65
C PRO A 53 4.75 9.00 -12.13
N ASP A 54 4.75 8.66 -10.84
CA ASP A 54 3.51 8.35 -10.12
C ASP A 54 2.76 9.65 -9.79
N TYR A 55 1.43 9.60 -9.71
CA TYR A 55 0.61 10.79 -9.46
C TYR A 55 -0.08 10.73 -8.11
N ILE A 56 -0.18 11.90 -7.45
CA ILE A 56 -0.96 12.09 -6.23
C ILE A 56 -1.90 13.26 -6.45
N SER A 57 -3.20 13.09 -6.19
CA SER A 57 -4.15 14.21 -6.16
C SER A 57 -4.07 14.89 -4.80
N GLU A 58 -3.66 16.16 -4.75
CA GLU A 58 -3.64 16.95 -3.54
C GLU A 58 -5.03 17.02 -2.89
N LYS A 59 -6.06 17.29 -3.69
CA LYS A 59 -7.44 17.37 -3.23
C LYS A 59 -7.87 16.07 -2.54
N LYS A 60 -7.67 14.91 -3.19
CA LYS A 60 -8.04 13.62 -2.61
C LYS A 60 -7.20 13.24 -1.39
N MET A 61 -5.93 13.57 -1.40
CA MET A 61 -5.09 13.36 -0.22
C MET A 61 -5.59 14.16 0.98
N LYS A 62 -5.92 15.43 0.80
CA LYS A 62 -6.45 16.30 1.87
C LYS A 62 -7.83 15.83 2.39
N GLU A 63 -8.64 15.22 1.54
CA GLU A 63 -9.92 14.61 1.95
C GLU A 63 -9.71 13.33 2.79
N LEU A 64 -8.72 12.50 2.45
CA LEU A 64 -8.50 11.19 3.05
C LEU A 64 -7.50 11.19 4.22
N LYS A 65 -6.52 12.11 4.19
CA LYS A 65 -5.43 12.18 5.18
C LYS A 65 -5.65 13.37 6.11
N VAL A 66 -6.59 13.19 7.02
CA VAL A 66 -6.97 14.19 8.02
C VAL A 66 -6.23 13.93 9.32
N ASP A 67 -5.61 14.96 9.90
CA ASP A 67 -4.92 14.87 11.18
C ASP A 67 -5.90 14.98 12.38
N ALA A 68 -5.39 14.83 13.58
CA ALA A 68 -6.17 14.88 14.81
C ALA A 68 -6.88 16.25 15.03
N ASN A 69 -6.44 17.30 14.34
CA ASN A 69 -7.03 18.64 14.39
C ASN A 69 -8.07 18.88 13.29
N GLY A 70 -8.36 17.87 12.46
CA GLY A 70 -9.28 17.97 11.34
C GLY A 70 -8.69 18.60 10.08
N ASN A 71 -7.38 18.82 10.01
CA ASN A 71 -6.74 19.41 8.85
C ASN A 71 -6.29 18.34 7.86
N GLY A 72 -6.70 18.50 6.60
CA GLY A 72 -6.28 17.64 5.51
C GLY A 72 -4.81 17.87 5.14
N GLN A 73 -4.09 16.79 4.92
CA GLN A 73 -2.65 16.81 4.64
C GLN A 73 -2.34 16.13 3.30
N CYS A 74 -1.38 16.69 2.56
CA CYS A 74 -0.85 16.10 1.34
C CYS A 74 0.66 15.87 1.51
N PHE A 75 1.10 14.63 1.32
CA PHE A 75 2.50 14.22 1.43
C PHE A 75 2.78 13.01 0.55
N PRO A 76 4.04 12.79 0.12
CA PRO A 76 4.38 11.67 -0.74
C PRO A 76 4.27 10.32 -0.05
N CYS A 77 4.01 9.28 -0.84
CA CYS A 77 4.11 7.91 -0.37
C CYS A 77 5.56 7.52 -0.11
N MET A 78 5.75 6.56 0.77
CA MET A 78 6.99 5.87 1.00
C MET A 78 7.09 4.66 0.06
N GLY A 79 8.15 4.59 -0.73
CA GLY A 79 8.24 3.59 -1.80
C GLY A 79 7.13 3.78 -2.84
N CYS A 80 6.39 2.71 -3.16
CA CYS A 80 5.40 2.74 -4.24
C CYS A 80 3.99 3.15 -3.78
N ARG A 81 3.54 2.74 -2.59
CA ARG A 81 2.14 2.87 -2.16
C ARG A 81 1.95 2.97 -0.66
N SER A 82 3.00 3.02 0.13
CA SER A 82 2.89 3.12 1.59
C SER A 82 2.73 4.58 1.98
N PHE A 83 1.53 4.97 2.32
CA PHE A 83 1.28 6.26 2.94
C PHE A 83 1.31 6.09 4.45
N LEU A 84 2.17 6.88 5.10
CA LEU A 84 2.13 7.02 6.54
C LEU A 84 0.83 7.72 6.93
N THR A 85 0.35 7.47 8.14
CA THR A 85 -0.79 8.21 8.67
C THR A 85 -0.40 9.65 9.00
N PRO A 86 -1.33 10.60 9.03
CA PRO A 86 -1.08 11.95 9.53
C PRO A 86 -0.50 11.91 10.95
N TYR A 87 0.51 12.73 11.22
CA TYR A 87 1.18 12.78 12.51
C TYR A 87 1.50 14.21 12.90
N ILE A 88 1.15 14.57 14.12
CA ILE A 88 1.49 15.83 14.74
C ILE A 88 2.64 15.57 15.72
N ASP A 89 3.76 16.23 15.52
CA ASP A 89 4.91 16.15 16.42
C ASP A 89 4.52 16.77 17.79
N PRO A 90 4.55 16.01 18.88
CA PRO A 90 4.14 16.50 20.19
C PRO A 90 5.07 17.59 20.75
N GLU A 91 6.31 17.67 20.31
CA GLU A 91 7.26 18.69 20.76
C GLU A 91 6.99 20.04 20.07
N THR A 92 6.60 20.03 18.82
CA THR A 92 6.43 21.26 18.03
C THR A 92 4.97 21.65 17.77
N GLY A 93 4.03 20.73 18.00
CA GLY A 93 2.61 20.88 17.66
C GLY A 93 2.33 20.99 16.15
N LYS A 94 3.30 20.65 15.30
CA LYS A 94 3.20 20.79 13.84
C LYS A 94 3.16 19.44 13.14
N PRO A 95 2.50 19.36 11.98
CA PRO A 95 2.55 18.17 11.13
C PRO A 95 3.99 17.83 10.73
N LYS A 96 4.32 16.53 10.79
CA LYS A 96 5.66 16.04 10.43
C LYS A 96 5.56 14.99 9.31
N TYR A 97 6.17 15.31 8.17
CA TYR A 97 6.12 14.47 6.96
C TYR A 97 7.43 13.77 6.64
N TYR A 98 8.52 14.13 7.28
CA TYR A 98 9.87 13.60 7.04
C TYR A 98 10.42 12.87 8.26
N GLY A 99 11.41 12.02 8.03
CA GLY A 99 12.09 11.26 9.10
C GLY A 99 11.23 10.14 9.70
N ARG A 100 10.05 9.88 9.13
CA ARG A 100 9.14 8.82 9.55
C ARG A 100 9.37 7.55 8.73
N PHE A 101 8.92 6.40 9.22
CA PHE A 101 9.18 5.11 8.58
C PHE A 101 8.08 4.08 8.85
N ASN A 102 8.14 2.97 8.12
CA ASN A 102 7.31 1.81 8.35
C ASN A 102 8.16 0.71 9.02
N GLN A 103 7.66 0.15 10.13
CA GLN A 103 8.33 -0.91 10.91
C GLN A 103 8.33 -2.25 10.18
N GLY A 104 7.43 -2.44 9.23
CA GLY A 104 7.34 -3.64 8.42
C GLY A 104 5.91 -3.96 7.98
N VAL A 105 5.81 -4.95 7.09
CA VAL A 105 4.55 -5.39 6.48
C VAL A 105 4.38 -6.88 6.70
N VAL A 106 3.16 -7.31 7.01
CA VAL A 106 2.72 -8.71 6.90
C VAL A 106 1.59 -8.75 5.90
N THR A 107 1.73 -9.57 4.85
CA THR A 107 0.76 -9.59 3.74
C THR A 107 -0.15 -10.81 3.82
N LEU A 108 -1.44 -10.56 3.90
CA LEU A 108 -2.50 -11.56 3.87
C LEU A 108 -2.77 -12.01 2.43
N ASN A 109 -2.80 -13.32 2.20
CA ASN A 109 -3.23 -13.93 0.96
C ASN A 109 -4.75 -14.14 1.01
N LEU A 110 -5.53 -13.24 0.39
CA LEU A 110 -6.99 -13.33 0.38
C LEU A 110 -7.50 -14.54 -0.40
N VAL A 111 -6.75 -15.00 -1.41
CA VAL A 111 -7.12 -16.20 -2.20
C VAL A 111 -7.04 -17.46 -1.33
N ASP A 112 -6.06 -17.56 -0.42
CA ASP A 112 -5.97 -18.67 0.53
C ASP A 112 -7.19 -18.70 1.47
N VAL A 113 -7.64 -17.54 1.94
CA VAL A 113 -8.84 -17.41 2.76
C VAL A 113 -10.07 -17.91 2.00
N ALA A 114 -10.25 -17.43 0.76
CA ALA A 114 -11.37 -17.81 -0.08
C ALA A 114 -11.38 -19.31 -0.39
N CYS A 115 -10.27 -19.87 -0.88
CA CYS A 115 -10.19 -21.29 -1.18
C CYS A 115 -10.37 -22.19 0.07
N SER A 116 -9.90 -21.74 1.24
CA SER A 116 -10.07 -22.46 2.51
C SER A 116 -11.51 -22.49 3.00
N SER A 117 -12.34 -21.54 2.58
CA SER A 117 -13.77 -21.50 2.91
C SER A 117 -14.61 -22.47 2.09
N GLU A 118 -14.06 -23.01 0.99
CA GLU A 118 -14.77 -23.90 0.06
C GLU A 118 -16.04 -23.26 -0.54
N GLY A 119 -16.06 -21.93 -0.66
CA GLY A 119 -17.19 -21.14 -1.16
C GLY A 119 -18.27 -20.81 -0.12
N ASP A 120 -18.14 -21.28 1.10
CA ASP A 120 -19.04 -20.95 2.20
C ASP A 120 -18.76 -19.52 2.73
N MET A 121 -19.77 -18.68 2.69
CA MET A 121 -19.64 -17.27 3.05
C MET A 121 -19.41 -17.06 4.56
N GLU A 122 -20.06 -17.82 5.43
CA GLU A 122 -19.87 -17.70 6.89
C GLU A 122 -18.48 -18.18 7.28
N LYS A 123 -18.06 -19.31 6.70
CA LYS A 123 -16.73 -19.88 6.89
C LYS A 123 -15.65 -18.91 6.38
N PHE A 124 -15.90 -18.20 5.28
CA PHE A 124 -14.98 -17.20 4.74
C PHE A 124 -14.69 -16.10 5.78
N TRP A 125 -15.71 -15.48 6.35
CA TRP A 125 -15.53 -14.40 7.32
C TRP A 125 -14.84 -14.89 8.58
N LYS A 126 -15.19 -16.08 9.07
CA LYS A 126 -14.53 -16.70 10.21
C LYS A 126 -13.03 -16.93 9.96
N ILE A 127 -12.67 -17.52 8.80
CA ILE A 127 -11.27 -17.74 8.44
C ILE A 127 -10.55 -16.41 8.23
N LEU A 128 -11.19 -15.41 7.65
CA LEU A 128 -10.60 -14.08 7.50
C LEU A 128 -10.20 -13.52 8.86
N ASP A 129 -11.08 -13.57 9.86
CA ASP A 129 -10.80 -13.09 11.21
C ASP A 129 -9.66 -13.89 11.89
N GLU A 130 -9.64 -15.21 11.75
CA GLU A 130 -8.54 -16.05 12.24
C GLU A 130 -7.18 -15.66 11.58
N ARG A 131 -7.19 -15.36 10.28
CA ARG A 131 -5.97 -14.93 9.57
C ARG A 131 -5.55 -13.50 9.94
N LEU A 132 -6.51 -12.61 10.19
CA LEU A 132 -6.24 -11.27 10.70
C LEU A 132 -5.56 -11.32 12.06
N GLU A 133 -6.03 -12.17 12.97
CA GLU A 133 -5.37 -12.37 14.27
C GLU A 133 -3.92 -12.90 14.10
N LEU A 134 -3.68 -13.83 13.18
CA LEU A 134 -2.33 -14.30 12.90
C LEU A 134 -1.44 -13.19 12.31
N CYS A 135 -1.99 -12.34 11.42
CA CYS A 135 -1.27 -11.18 10.89
C CYS A 135 -0.94 -10.19 11.99
N HIS A 136 -1.88 -9.90 12.88
CA HIS A 136 -1.68 -9.03 14.04
C HIS A 136 -0.54 -9.52 14.94
N ARG A 137 -0.56 -10.78 15.32
CA ARG A 137 0.52 -11.39 16.10
C ARG A 137 1.88 -11.32 15.40
N ALA A 138 1.91 -11.56 14.08
CA ALA A 138 3.14 -11.45 13.31
C ALA A 138 3.66 -10.00 13.22
N LEU A 139 2.77 -9.02 13.10
CA LEU A 139 3.12 -7.59 13.14
C LEU A 139 3.67 -7.22 14.54
N ARG A 140 3.04 -7.69 15.60
CA ARG A 140 3.55 -7.50 16.97
C ARG A 140 4.94 -8.09 17.17
N CYS A 141 5.18 -9.32 16.71
CA CYS A 141 6.52 -9.92 16.75
C CYS A 141 7.57 -9.05 16.02
N ARG A 142 7.20 -8.42 14.89
CA ARG A 142 8.10 -7.50 14.19
C ARG A 142 8.37 -6.24 15.00
N HIS A 143 7.36 -5.65 15.60
CA HIS A 143 7.47 -4.49 16.48
C HIS A 143 8.36 -4.79 17.70
N GLU A 144 8.05 -5.86 18.42
CA GLU A 144 8.77 -6.28 19.61
C GLU A 144 10.26 -6.56 19.33
N ARG A 145 10.57 -7.05 18.11
CA ARG A 145 11.96 -7.27 17.69
C ARG A 145 12.76 -5.97 17.49
N LEU A 146 12.10 -4.84 17.30
CA LEU A 146 12.73 -3.53 17.16
C LEU A 146 12.97 -2.86 18.50
N LEU A 147 12.23 -3.22 19.55
CA LEU A 147 12.40 -2.65 20.89
C LEU A 147 13.82 -2.88 21.43
N GLY A 148 14.36 -1.88 22.08
CA GLY A 148 15.72 -1.92 22.63
C GLY A 148 16.83 -1.75 21.57
N THR A 149 16.48 -1.57 20.28
CA THR A 149 17.49 -1.29 19.26
C THR A 149 18.15 0.04 19.52
N ILE A 150 19.48 0.04 19.66
CA ILE A 150 20.26 1.26 19.88
C ILE A 150 20.56 1.98 18.55
N SER A 151 20.65 3.30 18.61
CA SER A 151 20.88 4.16 17.44
C SER A 151 22.19 3.86 16.71
N ASP A 152 23.14 3.24 17.39
CA ASP A 152 24.45 2.84 16.84
C ASP A 152 24.37 1.71 15.80
N VAL A 153 23.28 0.95 15.76
CA VAL A 153 23.06 -0.13 14.77
C VAL A 153 23.04 0.42 13.35
N ALA A 154 22.48 1.62 13.15
CA ALA A 154 22.43 2.28 11.86
C ALA A 154 22.53 3.82 12.03
N PRO A 155 23.72 4.35 12.28
CA PRO A 155 23.90 5.78 12.61
C PRO A 155 23.34 6.74 11.56
N ILE A 156 23.45 6.40 10.27
CA ILE A 156 22.91 7.23 9.19
C ILE A 156 21.39 7.40 9.35
N LEU A 157 20.67 6.33 9.71
CA LEU A 157 19.23 6.37 9.90
C LEU A 157 18.84 7.11 11.18
N TRP A 158 19.48 6.76 12.30
CA TRP A 158 19.00 7.13 13.63
C TRP A 158 19.68 8.34 14.24
N GLN A 159 20.96 8.60 13.92
CA GLN A 159 21.73 9.69 14.51
C GLN A 159 21.92 10.88 13.57
N ASN A 160 22.11 10.62 12.27
CA ASN A 160 22.51 11.63 11.28
C ASN A 160 21.35 12.24 10.49
N GLY A 161 20.10 11.89 10.83
CA GLY A 161 18.89 12.60 10.36
C GLY A 161 18.21 12.05 9.15
N ALA A 162 18.57 10.84 8.66
CA ALA A 162 17.77 10.21 7.61
C ALA A 162 16.35 9.86 8.09
N LEU A 163 16.21 9.33 9.32
CA LEU A 163 14.94 9.09 9.98
C LEU A 163 14.81 9.87 11.30
N ALA A 164 15.87 9.97 12.08
CA ALA A 164 15.87 10.65 13.36
C ALA A 164 17.22 11.32 13.66
N ARG A 165 17.33 12.04 14.78
CA ARG A 165 18.56 12.64 15.31
C ARG A 165 18.73 12.23 16.77
N LEU A 166 18.78 10.92 17.02
CA LEU A 166 19.01 10.36 18.33
C LEU A 166 20.47 10.53 18.72
N LYS A 167 20.74 10.57 20.03
CA LYS A 167 22.10 10.52 20.55
C LYS A 167 22.68 9.12 20.40
N LYS A 168 24.00 9.03 20.39
CA LYS A 168 24.71 7.75 20.40
C LYS A 168 24.29 6.93 21.64
N GLY A 169 24.00 5.65 21.46
CA GLY A 169 23.53 4.76 22.52
C GLY A 169 22.06 4.91 22.93
N GLU A 170 21.34 5.89 22.40
CA GLU A 170 19.90 6.06 22.65
C GLU A 170 19.09 4.99 21.90
N THR A 171 18.03 4.44 22.52
CA THR A 171 17.15 3.47 21.86
C THR A 171 16.16 4.16 20.90
N ILE A 172 15.72 3.42 19.88
CA ILE A 172 14.72 3.93 18.93
C ILE A 172 13.27 3.79 19.44
N ASP A 173 13.06 3.28 20.63
CA ASP A 173 11.76 2.88 21.16
C ASP A 173 10.70 3.99 21.06
N LYS A 174 11.09 5.23 21.39
CA LYS A 174 10.17 6.39 21.27
C LYS A 174 9.64 6.66 19.86
N LEU A 175 10.33 6.13 18.85
CA LEU A 175 9.93 6.26 17.43
C LEU A 175 8.98 5.14 16.97
N LEU A 176 8.77 4.12 17.81
CA LEU A 176 7.96 2.94 17.46
C LEU A 176 6.50 3.10 17.89
N PHE A 177 6.18 4.09 18.72
CA PHE A 177 4.85 4.34 19.28
C PHE A 177 4.29 5.71 18.89
N GLY A 178 3.03 5.95 19.23
CA GLY A 178 2.37 7.25 19.14
C GLY A 178 2.20 7.77 17.70
N GLY A 179 2.30 6.91 16.68
CA GLY A 179 2.12 7.29 15.29
C GLY A 179 3.35 7.88 14.60
N TYR A 180 4.51 7.98 15.26
CA TYR A 180 5.74 8.42 14.58
C TYR A 180 6.13 7.49 13.43
N SER A 181 6.01 6.20 13.61
CA SER A 181 6.15 5.17 12.59
C SER A 181 4.85 4.38 12.44
N THR A 182 4.68 3.75 11.29
CA THR A 182 3.55 2.86 11.02
C THR A 182 4.00 1.41 11.00
N ILE A 183 3.06 0.49 11.17
CA ILE A 183 3.23 -0.92 10.88
C ILE A 183 2.07 -1.38 10.04
N SER A 184 2.29 -2.17 8.98
CA SER A 184 1.29 -2.32 7.93
C SER A 184 0.77 -3.74 7.77
N LEU A 185 -0.56 -3.86 7.73
CA LEU A 185 -1.25 -5.03 7.21
C LEU A 185 -1.31 -4.92 5.69
N GLY A 186 -0.60 -5.79 4.99
CA GLY A 186 -0.69 -5.92 3.54
C GLY A 186 -1.74 -6.95 3.11
N TYR A 187 -2.17 -6.88 1.87
CA TYR A 187 -3.06 -7.87 1.26
C TYR A 187 -2.77 -8.06 -0.22
N ALA A 188 -3.17 -9.21 -0.76
CA ALA A 188 -3.03 -9.57 -2.17
C ALA A 188 -4.15 -10.50 -2.64
N GLY A 189 -4.46 -10.45 -3.93
CA GLY A 189 -5.39 -11.37 -4.56
C GLY A 189 -6.87 -11.05 -4.32
N LEU A 190 -7.24 -9.76 -4.18
CA LEU A 190 -8.63 -9.37 -4.01
C LEU A 190 -9.49 -9.78 -5.22
N CYS A 191 -8.96 -9.67 -6.44
CA CYS A 191 -9.63 -10.08 -7.67
C CYS A 191 -10.00 -11.57 -7.65
N GLU A 192 -9.02 -12.43 -7.42
CA GLU A 192 -9.22 -13.89 -7.38
C GLU A 192 -10.07 -14.32 -6.19
N CYS A 193 -9.90 -13.68 -5.04
CA CYS A 193 -10.74 -13.90 -3.84
C CYS A 193 -12.21 -13.62 -4.15
N THR A 194 -12.51 -12.46 -4.73
CA THR A 194 -13.86 -12.08 -5.11
C THR A 194 -14.45 -13.05 -6.12
N ARG A 195 -13.68 -13.39 -7.16
CA ARG A 195 -14.11 -14.35 -8.19
C ARG A 195 -14.44 -15.72 -7.62
N TYR A 196 -13.63 -16.21 -6.68
CA TYR A 196 -13.89 -17.51 -6.04
C TYR A 196 -15.17 -17.49 -5.22
N MET A 197 -15.41 -16.41 -4.46
CA MET A 197 -16.55 -16.32 -3.54
C MET A 197 -17.87 -15.93 -4.21
N THR A 198 -17.82 -15.19 -5.32
CA THR A 198 -19.03 -14.61 -5.96
C THR A 198 -19.23 -15.07 -7.41
N GLY A 199 -18.26 -15.72 -8.02
CA GLY A 199 -18.27 -16.11 -9.43
C GLY A 199 -17.89 -14.99 -10.40
N VAL A 200 -17.77 -13.74 -9.94
CA VAL A 200 -17.49 -12.56 -10.77
C VAL A 200 -16.26 -11.78 -10.27
N SER A 201 -15.73 -10.91 -11.12
CA SER A 201 -14.62 -10.02 -10.73
C SER A 201 -15.08 -8.97 -9.72
N HIS A 202 -14.15 -8.43 -8.94
CA HIS A 202 -14.42 -7.28 -8.05
C HIS A 202 -14.75 -5.98 -8.82
N THR A 203 -14.64 -5.99 -10.13
CA THR A 203 -15.06 -4.91 -11.03
C THR A 203 -16.54 -4.97 -11.40
N GLU A 204 -17.20 -6.09 -11.12
CA GLU A 204 -18.62 -6.25 -11.40
C GLU A 204 -19.44 -5.52 -10.31
N PRO A 205 -20.31 -4.53 -10.71
CA PRO A 205 -20.85 -3.56 -9.76
C PRO A 205 -21.93 -4.09 -8.82
N GLU A 206 -22.67 -5.14 -9.22
CA GLU A 206 -23.82 -5.61 -8.43
C GLU A 206 -23.44 -6.57 -7.31
N THR A 207 -22.47 -7.44 -7.52
CA THR A 207 -22.09 -8.50 -6.58
C THR A 207 -20.62 -8.42 -6.20
N GLY A 208 -19.74 -8.30 -7.18
CA GLY A 208 -18.28 -8.34 -7.00
C GLY A 208 -17.76 -7.14 -6.22
N THR A 209 -18.11 -5.94 -6.64
CA THR A 209 -17.68 -4.70 -5.96
C THR A 209 -18.18 -4.62 -4.51
N PRO A 210 -19.47 -4.87 -4.20
CA PRO A 210 -19.95 -4.86 -2.81
C PRO A 210 -19.23 -5.87 -1.91
N PHE A 211 -18.96 -7.08 -2.40
CA PHE A 211 -18.20 -8.07 -1.64
C PHE A 211 -16.77 -7.60 -1.37
N ALA A 212 -16.07 -7.13 -2.41
CA ALA A 212 -14.70 -6.64 -2.29
C ALA A 212 -14.59 -5.45 -1.32
N LEU A 213 -15.52 -4.50 -1.37
CA LEU A 213 -15.59 -3.37 -0.43
C LEU A 213 -15.80 -3.83 1.01
N ARG A 214 -16.64 -4.83 1.25
CA ARG A 214 -16.83 -5.41 2.59
C ARG A 214 -15.55 -6.06 3.11
N VAL A 215 -14.81 -6.78 2.25
CA VAL A 215 -13.50 -7.34 2.62
C VAL A 215 -12.54 -6.22 2.99
N MET A 216 -12.43 -5.18 2.16
CA MET A 216 -11.56 -4.04 2.43
C MET A 216 -11.95 -3.29 3.71
N GLN A 217 -13.25 -3.12 3.96
CA GLN A 217 -13.74 -2.51 5.19
C GLN A 217 -13.30 -3.32 6.41
N ARG A 218 -13.48 -4.65 6.38
CA ARG A 218 -13.05 -5.51 7.50
C ARG A 218 -11.55 -5.43 7.79
N LEU A 219 -10.71 -5.32 6.74
CA LEU A 219 -9.28 -5.12 6.90
C LEU A 219 -8.95 -3.76 7.55
N ASN A 220 -9.65 -2.71 7.15
CA ASN A 220 -9.51 -1.38 7.74
C ASN A 220 -9.96 -1.35 9.20
N ASP A 221 -11.11 -1.96 9.50
CA ASP A 221 -11.64 -2.05 10.86
C ASP A 221 -10.66 -2.76 11.80
N ALA A 222 -10.05 -3.86 11.34
CA ALA A 222 -9.02 -4.55 12.11
C ALA A 222 -7.82 -3.64 12.43
N CYS A 223 -7.32 -2.90 11.45
CA CYS A 223 -6.24 -1.93 11.69
C CYS A 223 -6.65 -0.85 12.69
N ALA A 224 -7.88 -0.34 12.61
CA ALA A 224 -8.40 0.66 13.54
C ALA A 224 -8.53 0.11 14.96
N GLU A 225 -9.08 -1.10 15.12
CA GLU A 225 -9.19 -1.80 16.41
C GLU A 225 -7.82 -1.99 17.08
N TRP A 226 -6.80 -2.42 16.31
CA TRP A 226 -5.45 -2.63 16.84
C TRP A 226 -4.79 -1.31 17.23
N LYS A 227 -4.97 -0.27 16.42
CA LYS A 227 -4.45 1.07 16.68
C LYS A 227 -5.01 1.64 17.99
N GLU A 228 -6.30 1.50 18.22
CA GLU A 228 -6.97 1.96 19.44
C GLU A 228 -6.41 1.25 20.69
N LYS A 229 -6.14 -0.07 20.58
CA LYS A 229 -5.72 -0.90 21.72
C LYS A 229 -4.25 -0.75 22.08
N GLU A 230 -3.36 -0.43 21.14
CA GLU A 230 -1.93 -0.66 21.31
C GLU A 230 -1.03 0.57 21.19
N ASN A 231 -1.57 1.77 21.01
CA ASN A 231 -0.78 3.00 20.78
C ASN A 231 0.26 2.86 19.66
N MET A 232 0.00 1.99 18.69
CA MET A 232 0.80 1.79 17.49
C MET A 232 -0.04 2.14 16.26
N ASP A 233 0.59 2.68 15.24
CA ASP A 233 -0.11 3.15 14.06
C ASP A 233 -0.21 2.05 12.99
N PHE A 234 -1.17 1.14 13.17
CA PHE A 234 -1.49 0.13 12.17
C PHE A 234 -2.15 0.76 10.94
N SER A 235 -1.70 0.37 9.77
CA SER A 235 -2.25 0.88 8.50
C SER A 235 -2.50 -0.26 7.52
N LEU A 236 -3.58 -0.15 6.76
CA LEU A 236 -3.81 -1.05 5.64
C LEU A 236 -2.91 -0.63 4.47
N TYR A 237 -2.31 -1.61 3.81
CA TYR A 237 -1.33 -1.39 2.75
C TYR A 237 -1.62 -2.26 1.52
N GLY A 238 -1.93 -1.64 0.40
CA GLY A 238 -2.00 -2.32 -0.89
C GLY A 238 -0.60 -2.75 -1.32
N THR A 239 -0.12 -3.87 -0.79
CA THR A 239 1.27 -4.31 -0.95
C THR A 239 1.63 -4.49 -2.42
N PRO A 240 2.63 -3.77 -2.97
CA PRO A 240 3.18 -4.08 -4.27
C PRO A 240 4.05 -5.33 -4.13
N LEU A 241 3.56 -6.43 -4.64
CA LEU A 241 4.22 -7.72 -4.57
C LEU A 241 4.79 -8.07 -5.95
N GLU A 242 6.06 -8.35 -6.03
CA GLU A 242 6.71 -8.84 -7.25
C GLU A 242 6.83 -10.37 -7.20
N SER A 243 7.88 -10.90 -6.59
CA SER A 243 8.10 -12.35 -6.49
C SER A 243 7.10 -13.06 -5.57
N THR A 244 6.51 -12.36 -4.59
CA THR A 244 5.56 -12.95 -3.64
C THR A 244 4.25 -13.37 -4.30
N THR A 245 3.79 -12.68 -5.35
CA THR A 245 2.60 -13.09 -6.11
C THR A 245 2.79 -14.46 -6.75
N TYR A 246 3.97 -14.71 -7.31
CA TYR A 246 4.34 -16.03 -7.83
C TYR A 246 4.41 -17.09 -6.72
N LYS A 247 5.07 -16.77 -5.60
CA LYS A 247 5.16 -17.68 -4.45
C LYS A 247 3.79 -18.06 -3.91
N PHE A 248 2.89 -17.10 -3.77
CA PHE A 248 1.52 -17.33 -3.34
C PHE A 248 0.78 -18.23 -4.33
N ALA A 249 0.85 -17.96 -5.63
CA ALA A 249 0.24 -18.79 -6.66
C ALA A 249 0.72 -20.23 -6.58
N LYS A 250 2.02 -20.46 -6.44
CA LYS A 250 2.57 -21.83 -6.30
C LYS A 250 2.11 -22.55 -5.04
N CYS A 251 2.01 -21.84 -3.92
CA CYS A 251 1.47 -22.39 -2.69
C CYS A 251 -0.01 -22.77 -2.82
N LEU A 252 -0.80 -21.90 -3.46
CA LEU A 252 -2.22 -22.15 -3.72
C LEU A 252 -2.42 -23.36 -4.64
N GLN A 253 -1.67 -23.43 -5.74
CA GLN A 253 -1.72 -24.59 -6.66
C GLN A 253 -1.38 -25.91 -5.96
N LYS A 254 -0.36 -25.90 -5.10
CA LYS A 254 0.02 -27.09 -4.31
C LYS A 254 -1.07 -27.50 -3.32
N ARG A 255 -1.78 -26.53 -2.74
CA ARG A 255 -2.74 -26.75 -1.66
C ARG A 255 -4.14 -27.07 -2.15
N PHE A 256 -4.59 -26.38 -3.19
CA PHE A 256 -5.98 -26.42 -3.68
C PHE A 256 -6.10 -26.91 -5.12
N GLY A 257 -4.99 -27.18 -5.81
CA GLY A 257 -5.00 -27.53 -7.23
C GLY A 257 -5.19 -26.33 -8.15
N ILE A 258 -5.53 -26.62 -9.40
CA ILE A 258 -5.81 -25.61 -10.43
C ILE A 258 -7.31 -25.32 -10.43
N ILE A 259 -7.65 -24.07 -10.14
CA ILE A 259 -9.02 -23.54 -10.18
C ILE A 259 -9.04 -22.45 -11.23
N GLU A 260 -9.88 -22.60 -12.27
CA GLU A 260 -9.96 -21.68 -13.40
C GLU A 260 -10.30 -20.25 -12.92
N GLY A 261 -9.55 -19.27 -13.43
CA GLY A 261 -9.69 -17.85 -13.07
C GLY A 261 -9.24 -17.47 -11.66
N VAL A 262 -8.75 -18.45 -10.85
CA VAL A 262 -8.36 -18.23 -9.46
C VAL A 262 -6.91 -18.66 -9.21
N THR A 263 -6.56 -19.93 -9.44
CA THR A 263 -5.21 -20.46 -9.20
C THR A 263 -4.53 -20.98 -10.46
N ASP A 264 -5.11 -20.80 -11.62
CA ASP A 264 -4.65 -21.27 -12.92
C ASP A 264 -3.42 -20.55 -13.47
N LYS A 265 -3.05 -19.42 -12.88
CA LYS A 265 -1.91 -18.59 -13.29
C LYS A 265 -0.71 -18.78 -12.38
N ASN A 266 0.47 -18.37 -12.88
CA ASN A 266 1.71 -18.38 -12.10
C ASN A 266 1.85 -17.16 -11.16
N TYR A 267 0.80 -16.37 -10.97
CA TYR A 267 0.74 -15.23 -10.06
C TYR A 267 -0.70 -15.03 -9.58
N ILE A 268 -0.88 -14.31 -8.50
CA ILE A 268 -2.13 -13.69 -8.09
C ILE A 268 -2.03 -12.17 -8.27
N THR A 269 -3.16 -11.49 -8.38
CA THR A 269 -3.15 -10.02 -8.54
C THR A 269 -2.59 -9.32 -7.32
N ASN A 270 -1.84 -8.24 -7.55
CA ASN A 270 -1.39 -7.35 -6.50
C ASN A 270 -2.59 -6.65 -5.84
N SER A 271 -2.68 -6.70 -4.53
CA SER A 271 -3.64 -5.93 -3.75
C SER A 271 -5.04 -5.91 -4.37
N TYR A 272 -5.52 -4.73 -4.77
CA TYR A 272 -6.84 -4.47 -5.38
C TYR A 272 -6.82 -4.41 -6.91
N HIS A 273 -5.68 -4.69 -7.56
CA HIS A 273 -5.56 -4.55 -9.00
C HIS A 273 -6.50 -5.50 -9.72
N VAL A 274 -6.99 -5.03 -10.87
CA VAL A 274 -7.72 -5.87 -11.81
C VAL A 274 -6.75 -6.74 -12.59
N HIS A 275 -7.22 -7.89 -13.04
CA HIS A 275 -6.44 -8.74 -13.90
C HIS A 275 -6.23 -8.07 -15.28
N VAL A 276 -5.05 -8.24 -15.87
CA VAL A 276 -4.68 -7.60 -17.15
C VAL A 276 -5.54 -8.00 -18.34
N THR A 277 -6.32 -9.08 -18.21
CA THR A 277 -7.27 -9.54 -19.23
C THR A 277 -8.67 -8.98 -19.05
N GLU A 278 -8.94 -8.23 -17.97
CA GLU A 278 -10.23 -7.58 -17.76
C GLU A 278 -10.45 -6.48 -18.81
N ASN A 279 -11.58 -6.53 -19.48
CA ASN A 279 -11.97 -5.50 -20.43
C ASN A 279 -12.63 -4.33 -19.69
N ILE A 280 -11.82 -3.49 -19.07
CA ILE A 280 -12.26 -2.33 -18.30
C ILE A 280 -11.63 -1.06 -18.88
N ASN A 281 -12.40 0.01 -19.03
CA ASN A 281 -11.88 1.30 -19.46
C ASN A 281 -11.26 2.06 -18.28
N ALA A 282 -10.49 3.11 -18.58
CA ALA A 282 -9.76 3.87 -17.56
C ALA A 282 -10.67 4.63 -16.57
N PHE A 283 -11.89 5.00 -16.98
CA PHE A 283 -12.83 5.69 -16.09
C PHE A 283 -13.43 4.73 -15.08
N ASP A 284 -13.90 3.57 -15.53
CA ASP A 284 -14.43 2.54 -14.64
C ASP A 284 -13.34 2.00 -13.71
N LEU A 285 -12.11 1.83 -14.22
CA LEU A 285 -10.97 1.45 -13.40
C LEU A 285 -10.70 2.47 -12.30
N SER A 286 -10.90 3.77 -12.55
CA SER A 286 -10.69 4.81 -11.54
C SER A 286 -11.71 4.76 -10.39
N LEU A 287 -12.92 4.25 -10.64
CA LEU A 287 -13.97 4.11 -9.63
C LEU A 287 -13.69 2.97 -8.64
N ILE A 288 -12.95 1.95 -9.05
CA ILE A 288 -12.62 0.79 -8.22
C ILE A 288 -11.50 1.12 -7.23
N HIS A 289 -10.69 2.11 -7.52
CA HIS A 289 -9.54 2.52 -6.70
C HIS A 289 -9.90 3.50 -5.58
N ILE A 290 -11.15 3.62 -5.26
CA ILE A 290 -11.63 4.50 -4.17
C ILE A 290 -11.42 3.81 -2.80
#